data_270e8165c25a1ae69b2fe2c9244b365d
#
_entry.id   270e8165c25a1ae69b2fe2c9244b365d
#
_cell.length_a   1.000
_cell.length_b   1.000
_cell.length_c   1.000
_cell.angle_alpha   90.00
_cell.angle_beta   90.00
_cell.angle_gamma   90.00
#
_symmetry.space_group_name_H-M   'P 1'
#
loop_
_entity.id
_entity.type
_entity.pdbx_description
1 polymer ?
#
loop_
_entity_poly.entity_id
_entity_poly.type
_entity_poly.pdbx_seq_one_letter_code
_entity_poly.pdbx_strand_id
1 'polypeptide(L)'
;MSKMFGLARLGRDAEIRTTGQGESVATLALAFSYGRKGSDGNRPTQWVDAALWGKRAEALAPYLTKGGLVSVVLEDVHIETFDGKNGPGHKLAARVVDVELASPKQPSAAPAPAPRPAPAPSGGHGFEDMGDDIPFMDALKRSGAHLVL
;
A
#
# COMPACT_ATOMS: atom_id res chain seq x y z
N MET A 1 13.04 -26.13 -14.64
CA MET A 1 12.94 -24.69 -14.27
C MET A 1 11.98 -24.56 -13.11
N SER A 2 12.42 -23.99 -12.02
CA SER A 2 11.57 -23.72 -10.85
C SER A 2 10.68 -22.51 -11.12
N LYS A 3 9.40 -22.61 -10.77
CA LYS A 3 8.43 -21.53 -10.90
C LYS A 3 7.83 -21.17 -9.54
N MET A 4 7.62 -19.91 -9.31
CA MET A 4 6.94 -19.41 -8.12
C MET A 4 5.91 -18.35 -8.56
N PHE A 5 4.72 -18.42 -8.02
CA PHE A 5 3.67 -17.45 -8.31
C PHE A 5 2.90 -17.09 -7.04
N GLY A 6 2.37 -15.89 -7.02
CA GLY A 6 1.57 -15.43 -5.89
C GLY A 6 1.52 -13.93 -5.75
N LEU A 7 0.86 -13.50 -4.68
CA LEU A 7 0.80 -12.10 -4.29
C LEU A 7 2.01 -11.75 -3.41
N ALA A 8 2.68 -10.67 -3.78
CA ALA A 8 3.81 -10.14 -3.03
C ALA A 8 3.67 -8.63 -2.81
N ARG A 9 4.30 -8.12 -1.77
CA ARG A 9 4.45 -6.67 -1.57
C ARG A 9 5.83 -6.22 -1.99
N LEU A 10 5.89 -5.04 -2.61
CA LEU A 10 7.16 -4.40 -2.93
C LEU A 10 7.79 -3.82 -1.65
N GLY A 11 9.01 -4.24 -1.34
CA GLY A 11 9.76 -3.74 -0.18
C GLY A 11 10.45 -2.41 -0.43
N ARG A 12 10.72 -2.10 -1.69
CA ARG A 12 11.30 -0.84 -2.19
C ARG A 12 10.75 -0.53 -3.57
N ASP A 13 10.99 0.68 -4.03
CA ASP A 13 10.68 1.09 -5.41
C ASP A 13 11.50 0.25 -6.39
N ALA A 14 10.96 0.02 -7.59
CA ALA A 14 11.68 -0.69 -8.64
C ALA A 14 12.88 0.12 -9.10
N GLU A 15 14.06 -0.50 -9.09
CA GLU A 15 15.29 0.11 -9.58
C GLU A 15 15.55 -0.31 -11.03
N ILE A 16 15.52 0.66 -11.95
CA ILE A 16 15.86 0.41 -13.36
C ILE A 16 17.37 0.56 -13.54
N ARG A 17 17.97 -0.39 -14.25
CA ARG A 17 19.35 -0.34 -14.72
C ARG A 17 19.39 -0.74 -16.18
N THR A 18 20.31 -0.15 -16.94
CA THR A 18 20.57 -0.57 -18.30
C THR A 18 21.80 -1.47 -18.30
N THR A 19 21.70 -2.62 -18.93
CA THR A 19 22.83 -3.55 -19.10
C THR A 19 23.78 -3.03 -20.16
N GLY A 20 25.00 -3.54 -20.17
CA GLY A 20 26.00 -3.19 -21.20
C GLY A 20 25.57 -3.51 -22.63
N GLN A 21 24.52 -4.29 -22.82
CA GLN A 21 23.92 -4.61 -24.12
C GLN A 21 22.73 -3.69 -24.49
N GLY A 22 22.43 -2.69 -23.64
CA GLY A 22 21.34 -1.75 -23.87
C GLY A 22 19.95 -2.26 -23.47
N GLU A 23 19.84 -3.42 -22.81
CA GLU A 23 18.58 -3.90 -22.26
C GLU A 23 18.29 -3.28 -20.90
N SER A 24 17.06 -2.87 -20.72
CA SER A 24 16.58 -2.37 -19.42
C SER A 24 16.18 -3.53 -18.51
N VAL A 25 16.63 -3.48 -17.27
CA VAL A 25 16.24 -4.43 -16.22
C VAL A 25 15.78 -3.67 -14.98
N ALA A 26 14.61 -4.01 -14.48
CA ALA A 26 14.11 -3.51 -13.20
C ALA A 26 14.31 -4.57 -12.11
N THR A 27 14.98 -4.19 -11.02
CA THR A 27 15.15 -5.04 -9.85
C THR A 27 14.02 -4.78 -8.86
N LEU A 28 13.32 -5.85 -8.49
CA LEU A 28 12.18 -5.83 -7.58
C LEU A 28 12.50 -6.59 -6.30
N ALA A 29 12.33 -5.96 -5.15
CA ALA A 29 12.37 -6.67 -3.87
C ALA A 29 10.95 -7.09 -3.48
N LEU A 30 10.67 -8.38 -3.60
CA LEU A 30 9.35 -8.96 -3.38
C LEU A 30 9.28 -9.62 -2.01
N ALA A 31 8.25 -9.28 -1.24
CA ALA A 31 7.97 -9.82 0.09
C ALA A 31 6.76 -10.77 0.01
N PHE A 32 7.01 -12.06 0.13
CA PHE A 32 5.98 -13.09 0.20
C PHE A 32 5.70 -13.45 1.66
N SER A 33 4.48 -13.26 2.10
CA SER A 33 4.08 -13.71 3.44
C SER A 33 3.72 -15.19 3.41
N TYR A 34 4.26 -15.97 4.34
CA TYR A 34 3.99 -17.41 4.43
C TYR A 34 3.64 -17.83 5.86
N GLY A 35 3.19 -19.08 6.01
CA GLY A 35 2.91 -19.67 7.31
C GLY A 35 1.75 -19.03 8.09
N ARG A 36 1.70 -19.33 9.38
CA ARG A 36 0.72 -18.79 10.32
C ARG A 36 1.23 -17.49 10.93
N LYS A 37 0.32 -16.67 11.45
CA LYS A 37 0.69 -15.49 12.25
C LYS A 37 1.44 -15.94 13.50
N GLY A 38 2.56 -15.29 13.78
CA GLY A 38 3.30 -15.44 15.02
C GLY A 38 2.57 -14.83 16.21
N SER A 39 3.16 -14.93 17.40
CA SER A 39 2.66 -14.31 18.64
C SER A 39 2.61 -12.78 18.56
N ASP A 40 3.43 -12.19 17.70
CA ASP A 40 3.49 -10.76 17.36
C ASP A 40 2.40 -10.31 16.35
N GLY A 41 1.51 -11.22 15.93
CA GLY A 41 0.45 -10.95 14.97
C GLY A 41 0.90 -10.86 13.52
N ASN A 42 2.20 -10.97 13.25
CA ASN A 42 2.77 -10.89 11.91
C ASN A 42 3.01 -12.27 11.31
N ARG A 43 2.97 -12.36 9.98
CA ARG A 43 3.38 -13.57 9.26
C ARG A 43 4.85 -13.46 8.91
N PRO A 44 5.60 -14.56 8.95
CA PRO A 44 6.95 -14.58 8.43
C PRO A 44 6.95 -14.20 6.94
N THR A 45 8.01 -13.55 6.52
CA THR A 45 8.15 -13.01 5.17
C THR A 45 9.38 -13.60 4.49
N GLN A 46 9.20 -14.14 3.30
CA GLN A 46 10.27 -14.55 2.42
C GLN A 46 10.55 -13.42 1.42
N TRP A 47 11.79 -12.97 1.41
CA TRP A 47 12.25 -11.99 0.44
C TRP A 47 12.77 -12.66 -0.81
N VAL A 48 12.43 -12.10 -1.96
CA VAL A 48 12.89 -12.54 -3.28
C VAL A 48 13.34 -11.31 -4.07
N ASP A 49 14.58 -11.32 -4.53
CA ASP A 49 15.09 -10.34 -5.48
C ASP A 49 14.77 -10.81 -6.90
N ALA A 50 13.86 -10.14 -7.56
CA ALA A 50 13.39 -10.53 -8.88
C ALA A 50 13.80 -9.52 -9.95
N ALA A 51 14.24 -10.01 -11.10
CA ALA A 51 14.63 -9.18 -12.24
C ALA A 51 13.54 -9.21 -13.32
N LEU A 52 12.99 -8.04 -13.66
CA LEU A 52 12.07 -7.83 -14.78
C LEU A 52 12.83 -7.22 -15.95
N TRP A 53 12.81 -7.87 -17.10
CA TRP A 53 13.62 -7.52 -18.27
C TRP A 53 12.82 -6.82 -19.38
N GLY A 54 13.52 -6.02 -20.15
CA GLY A 54 13.06 -5.42 -21.40
C GLY A 54 12.11 -4.23 -21.23
N LYS A 55 11.36 -3.92 -22.26
CA LYS A 55 10.45 -2.76 -22.32
C LYS A 55 9.38 -2.75 -21.23
N ARG A 56 8.98 -3.92 -20.71
CA ARG A 56 8.04 -4.02 -19.60
C ARG A 56 8.65 -3.46 -18.30
N ALA A 57 9.95 -3.59 -18.11
CA ALA A 57 10.64 -3.00 -16.96
C ALA A 57 10.49 -1.48 -16.95
N GLU A 58 10.71 -0.83 -18.09
CA GLU A 58 10.58 0.63 -18.24
C GLU A 58 9.13 1.10 -18.03
N ALA A 59 8.19 0.39 -18.67
CA ALA A 59 6.78 0.76 -18.61
C ALA A 59 6.17 0.61 -17.22
N LEU A 60 6.56 -0.42 -16.47
CA LEU A 60 5.95 -0.75 -15.18
C LEU A 60 6.67 -0.14 -13.97
N ALA A 61 7.96 0.15 -14.08
CA ALA A 61 8.75 0.68 -12.96
C ALA A 61 8.13 1.91 -12.25
N PRO A 62 7.54 2.90 -12.94
CA PRO A 62 6.88 4.02 -12.27
C PRO A 62 5.69 3.64 -11.40
N TYR A 63 5.11 2.47 -11.65
CA TYR A 63 3.95 1.95 -10.90
C TYR A 63 4.36 0.94 -9.82
N LEU A 64 5.57 0.41 -9.89
CA LEU A 64 6.11 -0.58 -8.95
C LEU A 64 6.79 0.14 -7.77
N THR A 65 5.98 0.76 -6.93
CA THR A 65 6.44 1.53 -5.78
C THR A 65 6.39 0.71 -4.48
N LYS A 66 7.19 1.11 -3.50
CA LYS A 66 7.25 0.49 -2.16
C LYS A 66 5.86 0.33 -1.54
N GLY A 67 5.60 -0.84 -0.98
CA GLY A 67 4.32 -1.19 -0.34
C GLY A 67 3.23 -1.63 -1.31
N GLY A 68 3.41 -1.44 -2.62
CA GLY A 68 2.48 -1.89 -3.65
C GLY A 68 2.27 -3.41 -3.60
N LEU A 69 1.03 -3.85 -3.78
CA LEU A 69 0.69 -5.27 -3.90
C LEU A 69 0.69 -5.65 -5.38
N VAL A 70 1.42 -6.70 -5.71
CA VAL A 70 1.55 -7.21 -7.06
C VAL A 70 1.29 -8.71 -7.11
N SER A 71 0.68 -9.16 -8.19
CA SER A 71 0.63 -10.58 -8.56
C SER A 71 1.80 -10.85 -9.49
N VAL A 72 2.60 -11.86 -9.18
CA VAL A 72 3.81 -12.15 -9.95
C VAL A 72 3.91 -13.62 -10.31
N VAL A 73 4.46 -13.86 -11.48
CA VAL A 73 4.92 -15.18 -11.93
C VAL A 73 6.43 -15.09 -12.12
N LEU A 74 7.14 -15.91 -11.34
CA LEU A 74 8.60 -15.96 -11.33
C LEU A 74 9.07 -17.29 -11.89
N GLU A 75 10.15 -17.24 -12.64
CA GLU A 75 10.88 -18.42 -13.13
C GLU A 75 12.33 -18.37 -12.66
N ASP A 76 13.01 -19.50 -12.79
CA ASP A 76 14.42 -19.64 -12.44
C ASP A 76 14.72 -19.19 -10.99
N VAL A 77 13.87 -19.65 -10.08
CA VAL A 77 14.01 -19.33 -8.65
C VAL A 77 15.19 -20.14 -8.10
N HIS A 78 16.22 -19.45 -7.63
CA HIS A 78 17.43 -20.06 -7.08
C HIS A 78 18.02 -19.23 -5.93
N ILE A 79 18.88 -19.86 -5.16
CA ILE A 79 19.61 -19.17 -4.08
C ILE A 79 20.93 -18.63 -4.67
N GLU A 80 21.11 -17.34 -4.56
CA GLU A 80 22.35 -16.65 -4.91
C GLU A 80 23.14 -16.30 -3.64
N THR A 81 24.42 -16.65 -3.62
CA THR A 81 25.31 -16.28 -2.52
C THR A 81 26.00 -14.98 -2.86
N PHE A 82 26.07 -14.06 -1.92
CA PHE A 82 26.79 -12.81 -2.07
C PHE A 82 27.67 -12.52 -0.86
N ASP A 83 28.76 -11.82 -1.09
CA ASP A 83 29.65 -11.38 -0.01
C ASP A 83 29.18 -9.99 0.47
N GLY A 84 28.58 -9.96 1.65
CA GLY A 84 28.14 -8.75 2.31
C GLY A 84 29.17 -8.20 3.29
N LYS A 85 28.97 -6.98 3.78
CA LYS A 85 29.86 -6.36 4.79
C LYS A 85 29.99 -7.16 6.10
N ASN A 86 29.02 -8.02 6.40
CA ASN A 86 28.96 -8.84 7.61
C ASN A 86 29.26 -10.32 7.34
N GLY A 87 29.83 -10.67 6.18
CA GLY A 87 30.11 -12.03 5.75
C GLY A 87 29.24 -12.52 4.59
N PRO A 88 29.40 -13.79 4.18
CA PRO A 88 28.62 -14.37 3.09
C PRO A 88 27.15 -14.43 3.48
N GLY A 89 26.30 -13.93 2.58
CA GLY A 89 24.85 -13.95 2.70
C GLY A 89 24.21 -14.76 1.57
N HIS A 90 22.96 -15.14 1.77
CA HIS A 90 22.16 -15.83 0.77
C HIS A 90 20.90 -15.03 0.49
N LYS A 91 20.54 -14.89 -0.77
CA LYS A 91 19.29 -14.28 -1.21
C LYS A 91 18.61 -15.20 -2.20
N LEU A 92 17.29 -15.16 -2.23
CA LEU A 92 16.52 -15.84 -3.25
C LEU A 92 16.41 -14.91 -4.46
N ALA A 93 16.95 -15.35 -5.59
CA ALA A 93 16.91 -14.64 -6.86
C ALA A 93 15.93 -15.31 -7.81
N ALA A 94 15.28 -14.52 -8.67
CA ALA A 94 14.33 -15.02 -9.64
C ALA A 94 14.21 -14.08 -10.85
N ARG A 95 13.67 -14.60 -11.96
CA ARG A 95 13.30 -13.83 -13.14
C ARG A 95 11.77 -13.62 -13.16
N VAL A 96 11.33 -12.38 -13.36
CA VAL A 96 9.90 -12.08 -13.53
C VAL A 96 9.48 -12.43 -14.96
N VAL A 97 8.51 -13.32 -15.09
CA VAL A 97 7.86 -13.64 -16.36
C VAL A 97 6.65 -12.76 -16.56
N ASP A 98 5.86 -12.61 -15.50
CA ASP A 98 4.68 -11.78 -15.53
C ASP A 98 4.48 -11.04 -14.20
N VAL A 99 3.94 -9.82 -14.29
CA VAL A 99 3.62 -8.98 -13.14
C VAL A 99 2.36 -8.17 -13.42
N GLU A 100 1.43 -8.23 -12.51
CA GLU A 100 0.18 -7.47 -12.51
C GLU A 100 0.06 -6.67 -11.23
N LEU A 101 -0.39 -5.42 -11.34
CA LEU A 101 -0.65 -4.57 -10.19
C LEU A 101 -1.96 -4.98 -9.52
N ALA A 102 -1.87 -5.57 -8.34
CA ALA A 102 -3.03 -6.01 -7.58
C ALA A 102 -3.64 -4.92 -6.68
N SER A 103 -2.95 -3.78 -6.51
CA SER A 103 -3.48 -2.60 -5.84
C SER A 103 -3.94 -1.56 -6.87
N PRO A 104 -5.16 -1.01 -6.74
CA PRO A 104 -5.49 0.20 -7.47
C PRO A 104 -4.45 1.27 -7.10
N LYS A 105 -4.03 2.07 -8.08
CA LYS A 105 -3.15 3.22 -7.86
C LYS A 105 -3.78 4.08 -6.76
N GLN A 106 -3.23 3.98 -5.54
CA GLN A 106 -3.58 4.94 -4.51
C GLN A 106 -3.03 6.27 -4.99
N PRO A 107 -3.87 7.27 -5.29
CA PRO A 107 -3.33 8.58 -5.60
C PRO A 107 -2.48 8.97 -4.41
N SER A 108 -1.20 9.24 -4.67
CA SER A 108 -0.32 9.88 -3.69
C SER A 108 -1.12 11.01 -3.08
N ALA A 109 -1.43 10.91 -1.79
CA ALA A 109 -2.16 11.97 -1.10
C ALA A 109 -1.37 13.26 -1.35
N ALA A 110 -1.93 14.12 -2.19
CA ALA A 110 -1.46 15.49 -2.27
C ALA A 110 -1.39 16.02 -0.82
N PRO A 111 -0.35 16.74 -0.43
CA PRO A 111 -0.28 17.34 0.90
C PRO A 111 -1.61 18.03 1.16
N ALA A 112 -2.26 17.66 2.27
CA ALA A 112 -3.51 18.29 2.66
C ALA A 112 -3.31 19.81 2.62
N PRO A 113 -4.21 20.58 1.98
CA PRO A 113 -4.10 22.03 2.00
C PRO A 113 -4.03 22.46 3.46
N ALA A 114 -3.01 23.26 3.79
CA ALA A 114 -2.88 23.86 5.11
C ALA A 114 -4.22 24.47 5.54
N PRO A 115 -4.66 24.33 6.80
CA PRO A 115 -5.89 24.92 7.27
C PRO A 115 -5.86 26.42 6.97
N ARG A 116 -6.83 26.91 6.18
CA ARG A 116 -6.99 28.33 5.98
C ARG A 116 -7.18 28.98 7.36
N PRO A 117 -6.49 30.05 7.67
CA PRO A 117 -6.78 30.83 8.86
C PRO A 117 -8.28 31.20 8.86
N ALA A 118 -8.93 30.91 9.96
CA ALA A 118 -10.32 31.32 10.15
C ALA A 118 -10.41 32.83 9.97
N PRO A 119 -11.41 33.37 9.24
CA PRO A 119 -11.64 34.81 9.15
C PRO A 119 -11.92 35.32 10.56
N ALA A 120 -11.18 36.36 10.94
CA ALA A 120 -11.41 37.09 12.20
C ALA A 120 -12.86 37.53 12.29
N PRO A 121 -13.48 37.53 13.49
CA PRO A 121 -14.83 38.02 13.65
C PRO A 121 -14.79 39.57 13.51
N SER A 122 -15.31 40.08 12.42
CA SER A 122 -15.64 41.50 12.29
C SER A 122 -16.84 41.80 13.20
N GLY A 123 -16.57 42.63 14.19
CA GLY A 123 -17.55 43.07 15.16
C GLY A 123 -18.71 43.85 14.52
N GLY A 124 -19.85 43.69 15.12
CA GLY A 124 -20.85 44.68 15.35
C GLY A 124 -21.79 45.02 14.23
N HIS A 125 -23.01 44.54 14.36
CA HIS A 125 -24.23 45.37 14.36
C HIS A 125 -25.35 44.53 14.90
N GLY A 126 -25.98 45.04 15.97
CA GLY A 126 -27.14 44.44 16.57
C GLY A 126 -28.34 44.44 15.62
N PHE A 127 -29.08 43.37 15.67
CA PHE A 127 -30.50 43.34 15.38
C PHE A 127 -31.14 42.68 16.57
N GLU A 128 -31.68 43.56 17.40
CA GLU A 128 -32.75 43.20 18.34
C GLU A 128 -33.98 42.83 17.52
N ASP A 129 -34.72 41.90 18.08
CA ASP A 129 -36.09 41.64 17.85
C ASP A 129 -36.48 40.92 16.56
N MET A 130 -36.57 39.60 16.70
CA MET A 130 -37.66 38.79 16.15
C MET A 130 -37.80 37.50 16.93
N GLY A 131 -38.78 37.54 17.82
CA GLY A 131 -39.32 36.34 18.41
C GLY A 131 -40.01 35.53 17.30
N ASP A 132 -39.56 34.31 17.12
CA ASP A 132 -40.35 33.31 16.43
C ASP A 132 -40.16 31.97 17.17
N ASP A 133 -41.19 31.67 17.91
CA ASP A 133 -41.51 30.44 18.55
C ASP A 133 -41.54 29.31 17.53
N ILE A 134 -40.53 28.50 17.48
CA ILE A 134 -40.61 27.22 16.78
C ILE A 134 -40.79 26.12 17.85
N PRO A 135 -41.98 25.54 17.95
CA PRO A 135 -42.20 24.43 18.87
C PRO A 135 -41.48 23.19 18.35
N PHE A 136 -40.40 22.83 19.01
CA PHE A 136 -39.74 21.56 18.80
C PHE A 136 -40.63 20.45 19.29
N MET A 137 -41.14 19.66 18.40
CA MET A 137 -41.95 18.47 18.68
C MET A 137 -41.14 17.47 19.45
N ASP A 138 -41.46 17.34 20.70
CA ASP A 138 -41.07 16.25 21.62
C ASP A 138 -41.85 14.99 21.22
N ALA A 139 -41.24 14.13 20.44
CA ALA A 139 -41.83 12.87 20.05
C ALA A 139 -40.84 11.74 20.30
N LEU A 140 -40.73 11.31 21.57
CA LEU A 140 -40.37 9.95 21.91
C LEU A 140 -40.36 9.73 23.42
N LYS A 141 -41.53 9.92 24.03
CA LYS A 141 -41.87 9.27 25.29
C LYS A 141 -43.08 8.37 25.08
N ARG A 142 -42.80 7.14 24.73
CA ARG A 142 -43.71 5.97 24.87
C ARG A 142 -42.78 4.76 24.68
N SER A 143 -42.65 3.80 25.52
CA SER A 143 -43.69 3.08 26.23
C SER A 143 -43.02 2.24 27.32
N GLY A 144 -43.46 2.41 28.53
CA GLY A 144 -43.36 1.36 29.52
C GLY A 144 -44.53 0.39 29.29
N ALA A 145 -44.23 -0.88 29.29
CA ALA A 145 -45.14 -1.99 29.49
C ALA A 145 -44.31 -3.11 30.10
N HIS A 146 -44.28 -3.33 31.38
CA HIS A 146 -45.22 -4.07 32.20
C HIS A 146 -45.64 -5.38 31.51
N LEU A 147 -44.98 -6.49 31.85
CA LEU A 147 -45.64 -7.77 31.88
C LEU A 147 -45.16 -8.60 33.07
N VAL A 148 -46.12 -8.86 33.93
CA VAL A 148 -46.16 -9.80 35.01
C VAL A 148 -46.59 -11.16 34.41
N LEU A 149 -46.04 -12.23 34.95
CA LEU A 149 -46.36 -13.64 35.08
C LEU A 149 -45.34 -14.56 34.51
#